data_1ac09a97f7765c6267d562c5284b3757
#
_entry.id   1ac09a97f7765c6267d562c5284b3757
#
_cell.length_a   1.000
_cell.length_b   1.000
_cell.length_c   1.000
_cell.angle_alpha   90.00
_cell.angle_beta   90.00
_cell.angle_gamma   90.00
#
_symmetry.space_group_name_H-M   'P 1'
#
loop_
_entity.id
_entity.type
_entity.pdbx_description
1 polymer ?
#
loop_
_entity_poly.entity_id
_entity_poly.type
_entity_poly.pdbx_seq_one_letter_code
_entity_poly.pdbx_strand_id
1 'polypeptide(L)'
;KIWLENVFKKLNFDENKIVGVILVSPSYHGYAGDLEPLIDLCHQKNLPVLVDEAHGSYFLFCKNLNLPKPALSSNADLVVHSLHKSLNGLTQTAILWYKGNLINEHNLIKSINLLQTTSPSSLLLSSCEESIKDWLNKKSLSKYQKRILEAKSIYKKLIQKNIPLIETQDPLKIVVNTSKAGIDGFTADNFFYRNGLIAELPEMMTLTFCLGFAKQKDFLNLFEKLWKKLLLN
;
A
#
# COMPACT_ATOMS: atom_id res chain seq x y z
N LYS A 1 3.41 13.58 13.24
CA LYS A 1 4.56 14.29 13.83
C LYS A 1 4.56 14.15 15.36
N ILE A 2 3.55 14.68 16.06
CA ILE A 2 3.43 14.62 17.55
C ILE A 2 3.62 13.20 18.10
N TRP A 3 3.07 12.18 17.44
CA TRP A 3 3.24 10.79 17.84
C TRP A 3 4.72 10.38 17.84
N LEU A 4 5.46 10.66 16.79
CA LEU A 4 6.87 10.29 16.66
C LEU A 4 7.76 11.09 17.64
N GLU A 5 7.44 12.36 17.86
CA GLU A 5 8.10 13.18 18.90
C GLU A 5 7.91 12.57 20.29
N ASN A 6 6.70 12.07 20.59
CA ASN A 6 6.41 11.39 21.84
C ASN A 6 7.14 10.05 21.98
N VAL A 7 7.28 9.30 20.87
CA VAL A 7 8.09 8.07 20.86
C VAL A 7 9.54 8.38 21.18
N PHE A 8 10.15 9.38 20.54
CA PHE A 8 11.53 9.77 20.82
C PHE A 8 11.72 10.25 22.27
N LYS A 9 10.76 10.98 22.85
CA LYS A 9 10.79 11.37 24.26
C LYS A 9 10.72 10.17 25.20
N LYS A 10 9.85 9.20 24.93
CA LYS A 10 9.65 8.01 25.81
C LYS A 10 10.82 7.05 25.77
N LEU A 11 11.56 6.99 24.65
CA LEU A 11 12.69 6.08 24.52
C LEU A 11 13.95 6.52 25.26
N ASN A 12 13.93 7.64 26.03
CA ASN A 12 15.14 8.25 26.57
C ASN A 12 16.24 8.23 25.50
N PHE A 13 15.97 8.92 24.39
CA PHE A 13 16.67 8.81 23.13
C PHE A 13 18.18 8.87 23.33
N ASP A 14 18.81 7.70 23.39
CA ASP A 14 20.26 7.55 23.28
C ASP A 14 20.55 7.41 21.78
N GLU A 15 21.06 8.50 21.17
CA GLU A 15 21.35 8.59 19.73
C GLU A 15 22.24 7.45 19.24
N ASN A 16 23.07 6.89 20.13
CA ASN A 16 23.98 5.79 19.80
C ASN A 16 23.28 4.42 19.65
N LYS A 17 22.04 4.27 20.09
CA LYS A 17 21.29 3.00 20.04
C LYS A 17 20.31 2.91 18.87
N ILE A 18 19.89 4.06 18.31
CA ILE A 18 18.95 4.12 17.20
C ILE A 18 19.74 4.40 15.94
N VAL A 19 19.69 3.49 14.99
CA VAL A 19 20.44 3.58 13.72
C VAL A 19 19.57 4.02 12.54
N GLY A 20 18.26 4.07 12.71
CA GLY A 20 17.31 4.49 11.66
C GLY A 20 15.88 4.25 12.08
N VAL A 21 14.94 4.66 11.23
CA VAL A 21 13.50 4.53 11.44
C VAL A 21 12.88 3.80 10.26
N ILE A 22 11.98 2.86 10.54
CA ILE A 22 11.18 2.17 9.52
C ILE A 22 9.73 2.66 9.64
N LEU A 23 9.17 3.13 8.53
CA LEU A 23 7.77 3.53 8.41
C LEU A 23 7.08 2.63 7.38
N VAL A 24 5.79 2.39 7.58
CA VAL A 24 4.93 1.67 6.61
C VAL A 24 3.89 2.63 6.08
N SER A 25 3.83 2.83 4.76
CA SER A 25 2.84 3.69 4.10
C SER A 25 2.69 3.31 2.62
N PRO A 26 1.48 2.94 2.17
CA PRO A 26 0.27 2.79 2.97
C PRO A 26 0.31 1.55 3.86
N SER A 27 -0.54 1.53 4.88
CA SER A 27 -0.83 0.30 5.62
C SER A 27 -1.57 -0.70 4.71
N TYR A 28 -1.74 -1.95 5.19
CA TYR A 28 -2.46 -2.99 4.45
C TYR A 28 -3.90 -2.57 4.09
N HIS A 29 -4.56 -1.83 4.97
CA HIS A 29 -5.91 -1.29 4.75
C HIS A 29 -5.96 -0.05 3.85
N GLY A 30 -4.80 0.52 3.50
CA GLY A 30 -4.72 1.69 2.64
C GLY A 30 -4.62 3.03 3.37
N TYR A 31 -4.35 3.03 4.69
CA TYR A 31 -4.03 4.28 5.38
C TYR A 31 -2.65 4.77 4.99
N ALA A 32 -2.57 6.01 4.52
CA ALA A 32 -1.33 6.67 4.18
C ALA A 32 -1.34 8.10 4.74
N GLY A 33 -0.36 8.40 5.56
CA GLY A 33 -0.18 9.75 6.11
C GLY A 33 0.79 10.59 5.28
N ASP A 34 0.92 11.86 5.67
CA ASP A 34 1.99 12.71 5.17
C ASP A 34 3.32 12.28 5.81
N LEU A 35 4.19 11.71 4.99
CA LEU A 35 5.50 11.19 5.42
C LEU A 35 6.53 12.30 5.62
N GLU A 36 6.44 13.40 4.89
CA GLU A 36 7.47 14.43 4.87
C GLU A 36 7.77 15.00 6.27
N PRO A 37 6.78 15.40 7.09
CA PRO A 37 7.05 15.90 8.43
C PRO A 37 7.64 14.86 9.40
N LEU A 38 7.43 13.55 9.12
CA LEU A 38 8.01 12.46 9.91
C LEU A 38 9.47 12.23 9.53
N ILE A 39 9.74 12.23 8.23
CA ILE A 39 11.09 12.06 7.68
C ILE A 39 11.97 13.25 8.10
N ASP A 40 11.47 14.48 7.97
CA ASP A 40 12.20 15.69 8.39
C ASP A 40 12.59 15.63 9.88
N LEU A 41 11.68 15.15 10.73
CA LEU A 41 11.97 14.98 12.16
C LEU A 41 13.08 13.95 12.42
N CYS A 42 13.12 12.86 11.65
CA CYS A 42 14.18 11.86 11.72
C CYS A 42 15.52 12.44 11.22
N HIS A 43 15.49 13.15 10.09
CA HIS A 43 16.68 13.76 9.51
C HIS A 43 17.30 14.84 10.41
N GLN A 44 16.49 15.61 11.17
CA GLN A 44 16.97 16.54 12.20
C GLN A 44 17.80 15.85 13.29
N LYS A 45 17.65 14.53 13.43
CA LYS A 45 18.40 13.67 14.36
C LYS A 45 19.45 12.80 13.69
N ASN A 46 19.76 13.08 12.41
CA ASN A 46 20.67 12.28 11.58
C ASN A 46 20.25 10.79 11.46
N LEU A 47 18.95 10.50 11.57
CA LEU A 47 18.42 9.16 11.43
C LEU A 47 17.92 8.94 9.99
N PRO A 48 18.45 7.96 9.26
CA PRO A 48 17.90 7.56 7.98
C PRO A 48 16.53 6.91 8.13
N VAL A 49 15.68 7.08 7.12
CA VAL A 49 14.31 6.54 7.10
C VAL A 49 14.14 5.58 5.94
N LEU A 50 13.77 4.34 6.27
CA LEU A 50 13.26 3.35 5.33
C LEU A 50 11.73 3.40 5.34
N VAL A 51 11.12 3.49 4.17
CA VAL A 51 9.67 3.37 4.02
C VAL A 51 9.32 2.07 3.31
N ASP A 52 8.57 1.23 3.98
CA ASP A 52 7.88 0.12 3.32
C ASP A 52 6.63 0.67 2.61
N GLU A 53 6.76 0.92 1.32
CA GLU A 53 5.71 1.35 0.41
C GLU A 53 5.27 0.20 -0.52
N ALA A 54 5.36 -1.04 -0.04
CA ALA A 54 5.09 -2.24 -0.83
C ALA A 54 3.68 -2.24 -1.47
N HIS A 55 2.68 -1.70 -0.79
CA HIS A 55 1.31 -1.59 -1.31
C HIS A 55 1.05 -0.31 -2.09
N GLY A 56 1.90 0.71 -1.96
CA GLY A 56 1.75 2.04 -2.57
C GLY A 56 2.63 2.28 -3.80
N SER A 57 3.32 1.28 -4.34
CA SER A 57 4.30 1.44 -5.42
C SER A 57 3.77 2.25 -6.61
N TYR A 58 2.48 2.16 -6.91
CA TYR A 58 1.85 2.88 -8.02
C TYR A 58 1.66 4.39 -7.76
N PHE A 59 1.75 4.85 -6.51
CA PHE A 59 1.65 6.29 -6.19
C PHE A 59 2.73 7.09 -6.92
N LEU A 60 3.91 6.50 -7.09
CA LEU A 60 5.05 7.12 -7.78
C LEU A 60 4.71 7.55 -9.22
N PHE A 61 3.85 6.81 -9.90
CA PHE A 61 3.53 7.00 -11.31
C PHE A 61 2.26 7.82 -11.55
N CYS A 62 1.40 7.99 -10.55
CA CYS A 62 0.06 8.55 -10.69
C CYS A 62 -0.12 9.91 -9.98
N LYS A 63 0.85 10.79 -10.11
CA LYS A 63 0.95 12.10 -9.39
C LYS A 63 -0.29 13.01 -9.54
N ASN A 64 -1.05 12.90 -10.63
CA ASN A 64 -2.15 13.83 -10.95
C ASN A 64 -3.53 13.36 -10.43
N LEU A 65 -3.58 12.28 -9.65
CA LEU A 65 -4.85 11.67 -9.24
C LEU A 65 -5.23 11.94 -7.78
N ASN A 66 -4.61 12.92 -7.13
CA ASN A 66 -4.83 13.16 -5.70
C ASN A 66 -4.69 11.87 -4.87
N LEU A 67 -3.53 11.24 -5.02
CA LEU A 67 -3.07 10.09 -4.23
C LEU A 67 -2.09 10.58 -3.16
N PRO A 68 -1.78 9.74 -2.16
CA PRO A 68 -0.72 10.02 -1.21
C PRO A 68 0.59 10.40 -1.89
N LYS A 69 1.34 11.32 -1.29
CA LYS A 69 2.67 11.69 -1.78
C LYS A 69 3.59 10.47 -1.66
N PRO A 70 4.26 10.03 -2.75
CA PRO A 70 5.14 8.88 -2.70
C PRO A 70 6.31 9.10 -1.72
N ALA A 71 6.76 8.04 -1.06
CA ALA A 71 7.85 8.10 -0.10
C ALA A 71 9.15 8.68 -0.70
N LEU A 72 9.48 8.33 -1.94
CA LEU A 72 10.63 8.92 -2.67
C LEU A 72 10.50 10.44 -2.86
N SER A 73 9.28 10.94 -3.03
CA SER A 73 9.01 12.38 -3.16
C SER A 73 8.98 13.09 -1.81
N SER A 74 8.86 12.34 -0.73
CA SER A 74 8.87 12.80 0.67
C SER A 74 10.25 12.69 1.32
N ASN A 75 11.30 12.52 0.52
CA ASN A 75 12.71 12.44 0.93
C ASN A 75 13.09 11.23 1.79
N ALA A 76 12.38 10.11 1.70
CA ALA A 76 12.82 8.86 2.32
C ALA A 76 14.18 8.41 1.75
N ASP A 77 15.06 7.88 2.61
CA ASP A 77 16.40 7.44 2.22
C ASP A 77 16.37 6.07 1.54
N LEU A 78 15.50 5.18 2.00
CA LEU A 78 15.22 3.89 1.39
C LEU A 78 13.71 3.71 1.22
N VAL A 79 13.30 3.17 0.06
CA VAL A 79 11.89 2.84 -0.19
C VAL A 79 11.80 1.46 -0.81
N VAL A 80 10.96 0.61 -0.23
CA VAL A 80 10.66 -0.73 -0.76
C VAL A 80 9.36 -0.72 -1.53
N HIS A 81 9.40 -1.12 -2.79
CA HIS A 81 8.24 -1.34 -3.64
C HIS A 81 8.10 -2.81 -3.99
N SER A 82 6.97 -3.43 -3.66
CA SER A 82 6.62 -4.78 -4.16
C SER A 82 5.94 -4.65 -5.52
N LEU A 83 6.67 -4.97 -6.59
CA LEU A 83 6.14 -4.84 -7.95
C LEU A 83 4.99 -5.80 -8.22
N HIS A 84 5.06 -7.00 -7.64
CA HIS A 84 4.04 -8.03 -7.77
C HIS A 84 2.70 -7.67 -7.12
N LYS A 85 2.68 -6.72 -6.16
CA LYS A 85 1.43 -6.32 -5.50
C LYS A 85 0.64 -5.27 -6.29
N SER A 86 1.35 -4.29 -6.86
CA SER A 86 0.67 -3.13 -7.45
C SER A 86 1.23 -2.63 -8.80
N LEU A 87 2.28 -3.24 -9.31
CA LEU A 87 2.89 -2.84 -10.60
C LEU A 87 2.95 -3.97 -11.64
N ASN A 88 2.13 -5.02 -11.51
CA ASN A 88 2.02 -6.14 -12.45
C ASN A 88 3.28 -7.01 -12.61
N GLY A 89 4.23 -6.93 -11.68
CA GLY A 89 5.38 -7.82 -11.66
C GLY A 89 5.00 -9.26 -11.28
N LEU A 90 5.81 -10.23 -11.67
CA LEU A 90 5.67 -11.61 -11.20
C LEU A 90 5.89 -11.69 -9.69
N THR A 91 5.29 -12.69 -9.05
CA THR A 91 5.44 -12.94 -7.60
C THR A 91 6.92 -12.94 -7.20
N GLN A 92 7.24 -12.36 -6.04
CA GLN A 92 8.57 -12.14 -5.48
C GLN A 92 9.36 -10.96 -6.08
N THR A 93 8.83 -10.26 -7.11
CA THR A 93 9.52 -9.08 -7.64
C THR A 93 9.37 -7.87 -6.73
N ALA A 94 10.48 -7.22 -6.41
CA ALA A 94 10.52 -6.01 -5.60
C ALA A 94 11.68 -5.11 -6.04
N ILE A 95 11.60 -3.84 -5.69
CA ILE A 95 12.69 -2.86 -5.88
C ILE A 95 12.95 -2.16 -4.54
N LEU A 96 14.22 -2.01 -4.23
CA LEU A 96 14.71 -1.11 -3.21
C LEU A 96 15.26 0.14 -3.89
N TRP A 97 14.62 1.27 -3.62
CA TRP A 97 15.10 2.59 -4.04
C TRP A 97 16.00 3.16 -2.95
N TYR A 98 17.10 3.76 -3.37
CA TYR A 98 18.05 4.44 -2.51
C TYR A 98 18.19 5.90 -2.92
N LYS A 99 18.16 6.79 -1.93
CA LYS A 99 18.33 8.23 -2.13
C LYS A 99 18.87 8.86 -0.84
N GLY A 100 19.68 9.88 -0.97
CA GLY A 100 20.17 10.65 0.18
C GLY A 100 21.60 10.31 0.59
N ASN A 101 22.08 10.94 1.66
CA ASN A 101 23.47 10.88 2.11
C ASN A 101 23.63 10.26 3.51
N LEU A 102 22.53 9.89 4.18
CA LEU A 102 22.57 9.33 5.53
C LEU A 102 22.93 7.83 5.56
N ILE A 103 22.88 7.18 4.40
CA ILE A 103 23.21 5.76 4.26
C ILE A 103 24.46 5.63 3.41
N ASN A 104 25.44 4.88 3.89
CA ASN A 104 26.62 4.55 3.11
C ASN A 104 26.26 3.48 2.04
N GLU A 105 26.40 3.85 0.77
CA GLU A 105 26.06 2.99 -0.37
C GLU A 105 26.83 1.66 -0.37
N HIS A 106 28.12 1.67 -0.04
CA HIS A 106 28.92 0.46 0.03
C HIS A 106 28.39 -0.53 1.08
N ASN A 107 28.02 -0.02 2.26
CA ASN A 107 27.44 -0.84 3.31
C ASN A 107 26.06 -1.35 2.92
N LEU A 108 25.26 -0.55 2.23
CA LEU A 108 23.96 -0.97 1.69
C LEU A 108 24.11 -2.13 0.71
N ILE A 109 24.98 -2.00 -0.30
CA ILE A 109 25.28 -3.05 -1.28
C ILE A 109 25.77 -4.33 -0.59
N LYS A 110 26.70 -4.20 0.37
CA LYS A 110 27.19 -5.34 1.14
C LYS A 110 26.07 -6.05 1.89
N SER A 111 25.17 -5.31 2.53
CA SER A 111 24.03 -5.87 3.25
C SER A 111 23.06 -6.58 2.32
N ILE A 112 22.77 -5.99 1.15
CA ILE A 112 21.93 -6.62 0.13
C ILE A 112 22.54 -7.94 -0.33
N ASN A 113 23.82 -7.95 -0.66
CA ASN A 113 24.53 -9.15 -1.14
C ASN A 113 24.58 -10.28 -0.09
N LEU A 114 24.55 -9.94 1.20
CA LEU A 114 24.49 -10.93 2.28
C LEU A 114 23.09 -11.56 2.45
N LEU A 115 22.04 -10.84 2.07
CA LEU A 115 20.64 -11.24 2.31
C LEU A 115 19.96 -11.80 1.05
N GLN A 116 20.48 -11.45 -0.13
CA GLN A 116 19.91 -11.91 -1.39
C GLN A 116 20.55 -13.22 -1.87
N THR A 117 19.83 -13.89 -2.78
CA THR A 117 20.36 -15.06 -3.46
C THR A 117 21.55 -14.69 -4.35
N THR A 118 22.55 -15.55 -4.41
CA THR A 118 23.70 -15.45 -5.33
C THR A 118 23.34 -15.88 -6.76
N SER A 119 22.16 -16.47 -6.96
CA SER A 119 21.66 -16.97 -8.26
C SER A 119 20.33 -16.30 -8.61
N PRO A 120 20.29 -14.97 -8.91
CA PRO A 120 19.05 -14.28 -9.21
C PRO A 120 18.41 -14.85 -10.48
N SER A 121 17.08 -15.01 -10.42
CA SER A 121 16.30 -15.44 -11.58
C SER A 121 16.24 -14.35 -12.65
N SER A 122 16.76 -14.63 -13.84
CA SER A 122 16.67 -13.70 -14.99
C SER A 122 15.23 -13.42 -15.39
N LEU A 123 14.31 -14.38 -15.22
CA LEU A 123 12.88 -14.18 -15.44
C LEU A 123 12.30 -13.13 -14.50
N LEU A 124 12.63 -13.18 -13.21
CA LEU A 124 12.16 -12.19 -12.23
C LEU A 124 12.78 -10.81 -12.47
N LEU A 125 14.08 -10.75 -12.82
CA LEU A 125 14.73 -9.49 -13.18
C LEU A 125 14.10 -8.85 -14.42
N SER A 126 13.86 -9.64 -15.48
CA SER A 126 13.15 -9.15 -16.67
C SER A 126 11.73 -8.69 -16.34
N SER A 127 11.03 -9.39 -15.44
CA SER A 127 9.70 -8.96 -14.97
C SER A 127 9.74 -7.63 -14.22
N CYS A 128 10.77 -7.37 -13.42
CA CYS A 128 10.94 -6.06 -12.77
C CYS A 128 11.10 -4.95 -13.82
N GLU A 129 11.96 -5.17 -14.80
CA GLU A 129 12.23 -4.19 -15.86
C GLU A 129 10.98 -3.90 -16.69
N GLU A 130 10.29 -4.93 -17.15
CA GLU A 130 9.07 -4.80 -17.97
C GLU A 130 7.92 -4.16 -17.18
N SER A 131 7.79 -4.47 -15.88
CA SER A 131 6.83 -3.82 -15.00
C SER A 131 7.05 -2.30 -14.95
N ILE A 132 8.28 -1.85 -14.75
CA ILE A 132 8.60 -0.41 -14.71
C ILE A 132 8.37 0.22 -16.09
N LYS A 133 8.81 -0.41 -17.17
CA LYS A 133 8.57 0.08 -18.55
C LYS A 133 7.08 0.26 -18.85
N ASP A 134 6.25 -0.69 -18.42
CA ASP A 134 4.81 -0.63 -18.62
C ASP A 134 4.19 0.57 -17.88
N TRP A 135 4.59 0.83 -16.65
CA TRP A 135 4.11 1.99 -15.89
C TRP A 135 4.66 3.33 -16.38
N LEU A 136 5.79 3.35 -17.07
CA LEU A 136 6.31 4.54 -17.75
C LEU A 136 5.67 4.77 -19.12
N ASN A 137 5.02 3.75 -19.71
CA ASN A 137 4.34 3.84 -20.99
C ASN A 137 3.05 4.65 -20.86
N LYS A 138 2.91 5.73 -21.63
CA LYS A 138 1.75 6.65 -21.58
C LYS A 138 0.41 5.95 -21.78
N LYS A 139 0.33 4.95 -22.70
CA LYS A 139 -0.91 4.22 -23.01
C LYS A 139 -1.32 3.32 -21.86
N SER A 140 -0.38 2.58 -21.28
CA SER A 140 -0.61 1.73 -20.10
C SER A 140 -0.97 2.57 -18.88
N LEU A 141 -0.20 3.62 -18.61
CA LEU A 141 -0.46 4.54 -17.49
C LEU A 141 -1.88 5.14 -17.56
N SER A 142 -2.34 5.54 -18.74
CA SER A 142 -3.71 6.05 -18.92
C SER A 142 -4.77 5.00 -18.53
N LYS A 143 -4.55 3.72 -18.84
CA LYS A 143 -5.46 2.64 -18.42
C LYS A 143 -5.46 2.48 -16.89
N TYR A 144 -4.29 2.52 -16.25
CA TYR A 144 -4.18 2.41 -14.78
C TYR A 144 -4.83 3.60 -14.07
N GLN A 145 -4.60 4.80 -14.56
CA GLN A 145 -5.27 6.00 -14.06
C GLN A 145 -6.79 5.90 -14.14
N LYS A 146 -7.32 5.38 -15.25
CA LYS A 146 -8.76 5.12 -15.41
C LYS A 146 -9.26 4.12 -14.35
N ARG A 147 -8.51 3.06 -14.06
CA ARG A 147 -8.87 2.09 -13.01
C ARG A 147 -8.92 2.72 -11.62
N ILE A 148 -7.98 3.60 -11.30
CA ILE A 148 -8.00 4.35 -10.03
C ILE A 148 -9.24 5.24 -9.93
N LEU A 149 -9.61 5.94 -11.00
CA LEU A 149 -10.83 6.75 -11.05
C LEU A 149 -12.10 5.91 -10.91
N GLU A 150 -12.14 4.73 -11.54
CA GLU A 150 -13.23 3.76 -11.35
C GLU A 150 -13.33 3.29 -9.91
N ALA A 151 -12.20 2.98 -9.24
CA ALA A 151 -12.18 2.59 -7.83
C ALA A 151 -12.72 3.71 -6.91
N LYS A 152 -12.31 4.96 -7.14
CA LYS A 152 -12.87 6.13 -6.44
C LYS A 152 -14.38 6.27 -6.67
N SER A 153 -14.86 5.99 -7.87
CA SER A 153 -16.30 6.00 -8.17
C SER A 153 -17.05 4.87 -7.46
N ILE A 154 -16.47 3.67 -7.40
CA ILE A 154 -17.03 2.54 -6.65
C ILE A 154 -17.18 2.90 -5.17
N TYR A 155 -16.11 3.42 -4.54
CA TYR A 155 -16.14 3.86 -3.14
C TYR A 155 -17.28 4.86 -2.87
N LYS A 156 -17.41 5.91 -3.70
CA LYS A 156 -18.48 6.91 -3.57
C LYS A 156 -19.87 6.28 -3.67
N LYS A 157 -20.08 5.39 -4.63
CA LYS A 157 -21.36 4.70 -4.82
C LYS A 157 -21.72 3.79 -3.66
N LEU A 158 -20.75 3.09 -3.07
CA LEU A 158 -20.97 2.26 -1.88
C LEU A 158 -21.40 3.10 -0.68
N ILE A 159 -20.75 4.27 -0.46
CA ILE A 159 -21.19 5.22 0.58
C ILE A 159 -22.63 5.71 0.34
N GLN A 160 -22.99 6.07 -0.89
CA GLN A 160 -24.35 6.50 -1.24
C GLN A 160 -25.40 5.42 -0.96
N LYS A 161 -25.00 4.18 -0.89
CA LYS A 161 -25.85 3.03 -0.53
C LYS A 161 -25.80 2.67 0.96
N ASN A 162 -25.28 3.57 1.78
CA ASN A 162 -25.16 3.41 3.23
C ASN A 162 -24.35 2.19 3.66
N ILE A 163 -23.39 1.74 2.84
CA ILE A 163 -22.45 0.71 3.23
C ILE A 163 -21.43 1.31 4.20
N PRO A 164 -21.22 0.72 5.37
CA PRO A 164 -20.35 1.29 6.40
C PRO A 164 -18.88 1.12 6.04
N LEU A 165 -18.36 2.00 5.18
CA LEU A 165 -16.95 2.01 4.81
C LEU A 165 -16.10 2.77 5.81
N ILE A 166 -14.85 2.37 5.91
CA ILE A 166 -13.78 3.12 6.58
C ILE A 166 -13.01 3.88 5.49
N GLU A 167 -12.84 5.19 5.69
CA GLU A 167 -12.10 6.02 4.76
C GLU A 167 -10.60 5.75 4.87
N THR A 168 -9.96 5.52 3.72
CA THR A 168 -8.53 5.35 3.58
C THR A 168 -8.00 6.16 2.40
N GLN A 169 -6.70 6.38 2.31
CA GLN A 169 -6.10 7.20 1.27
C GLN A 169 -5.80 6.42 -0.01
N ASP A 170 -5.71 5.08 0.08
CA ASP A 170 -5.52 4.20 -1.09
C ASP A 170 -6.88 3.86 -1.72
N PRO A 171 -7.21 4.41 -2.90
CA PRO A 171 -8.50 4.18 -3.53
C PRO A 171 -8.73 2.74 -4.02
N LEU A 172 -7.67 1.92 -4.11
CA LEU A 172 -7.79 0.50 -4.48
C LEU A 172 -8.17 -0.39 -3.29
N LYS A 173 -8.28 0.18 -2.09
CA LYS A 173 -8.71 -0.53 -0.88
C LYS A 173 -10.14 -0.13 -0.52
N ILE A 174 -11.00 -1.13 -0.38
CA ILE A 174 -12.36 -0.96 0.13
C ILE A 174 -12.43 -1.66 1.48
N VAL A 175 -12.45 -0.88 2.55
CA VAL A 175 -12.50 -1.39 3.93
C VAL A 175 -13.92 -1.23 4.46
N VAL A 176 -14.59 -2.33 4.69
CA VAL A 176 -15.96 -2.37 5.22
C VAL A 176 -15.90 -2.56 6.72
N ASN A 177 -16.56 -1.68 7.48
CA ASN A 177 -16.77 -1.86 8.92
C ASN A 177 -17.95 -2.78 9.15
N THR A 178 -17.70 -4.08 9.23
CA THR A 178 -18.74 -5.10 9.39
C THR A 178 -19.39 -5.06 10.77
N SER A 179 -18.67 -4.60 11.79
CA SER A 179 -19.22 -4.48 13.15
C SER A 179 -20.39 -3.48 13.25
N LYS A 180 -20.41 -2.45 12.39
CA LYS A 180 -21.57 -1.53 12.30
C LYS A 180 -22.84 -2.21 11.78
N ALA A 181 -22.71 -3.37 11.14
CA ALA A 181 -23.83 -4.21 10.72
C ALA A 181 -24.12 -5.35 11.70
N GLY A 182 -23.41 -5.40 12.84
CA GLY A 182 -23.54 -6.46 13.84
C GLY A 182 -22.92 -7.79 13.42
N ILE A 183 -22.02 -7.79 12.40
CA ILE A 183 -21.43 -9.00 11.82
C ILE A 183 -19.92 -8.90 11.98
N ASP A 184 -19.27 -9.98 12.42
CA ASP A 184 -17.82 -10.04 12.41
C ASP A 184 -17.26 -10.24 10.98
N GLY A 185 -16.02 -9.80 10.75
CA GLY A 185 -15.45 -9.83 9.42
C GLY A 185 -15.19 -11.25 8.90
N PHE A 186 -14.94 -12.23 9.75
CA PHE A 186 -14.71 -13.62 9.32
C PHE A 186 -16.03 -14.27 8.85
N THR A 187 -17.13 -14.01 9.53
CA THR A 187 -18.47 -14.43 9.10
C THR A 187 -18.83 -13.78 7.76
N ALA A 188 -18.57 -12.47 7.63
CA ALA A 188 -18.81 -11.76 6.38
C ALA A 188 -17.93 -12.30 5.24
N ASP A 189 -16.64 -12.56 5.48
CA ASP A 189 -15.72 -13.12 4.49
C ASP A 189 -16.19 -14.48 3.99
N ASN A 190 -16.54 -15.40 4.90
CA ASN A 190 -17.04 -16.72 4.54
C ASN A 190 -18.33 -16.64 3.68
N PHE A 191 -19.22 -15.70 4.01
CA PHE A 191 -20.42 -15.46 3.21
C PHE A 191 -20.06 -14.95 1.80
N PHE A 192 -19.22 -13.93 1.68
CA PHE A 192 -18.79 -13.39 0.38
C PHE A 192 -18.06 -14.44 -0.45
N TYR A 193 -17.13 -15.17 0.16
CA TYR A 193 -16.36 -16.23 -0.51
C TYR A 193 -17.28 -17.31 -1.12
N ARG A 194 -18.25 -17.82 -0.36
CA ARG A 194 -19.25 -18.81 -0.83
C ARG A 194 -20.14 -18.30 -1.96
N ASN A 195 -20.27 -16.98 -2.11
CA ASN A 195 -21.05 -16.34 -3.15
C ASN A 195 -20.20 -15.76 -4.28
N GLY A 196 -18.90 -16.14 -4.37
CA GLY A 196 -18.02 -15.81 -5.48
C GLY A 196 -17.37 -14.41 -5.43
N LEU A 197 -17.37 -13.76 -4.26
CA LEU A 197 -16.64 -12.52 -4.04
C LEU A 197 -15.59 -12.74 -2.95
N ILE A 198 -14.31 -12.60 -3.35
CA ILE A 198 -13.17 -12.87 -2.48
C ILE A 198 -12.68 -11.55 -1.88
N ALA A 199 -12.64 -11.49 -0.54
CA ALA A 199 -11.96 -10.41 0.16
C ALA A 199 -10.47 -10.75 0.35
N GLU A 200 -9.70 -9.74 0.70
CA GLU A 200 -8.26 -9.87 0.90
C GLU A 200 -7.91 -10.14 2.37
N LEU A 201 -8.59 -9.46 3.28
CA LEU A 201 -8.27 -9.54 4.70
C LEU A 201 -9.54 -9.44 5.56
N PRO A 202 -9.98 -10.54 6.19
CA PRO A 202 -10.98 -10.51 7.25
C PRO A 202 -10.34 -10.23 8.62
N GLU A 203 -10.99 -9.42 9.41
CA GLU A 203 -10.66 -9.14 10.81
C GLU A 203 -11.95 -9.12 11.64
N MET A 204 -11.83 -9.07 12.97
CA MET A 204 -13.01 -9.11 13.86
C MET A 204 -14.06 -8.03 13.53
N MET A 205 -13.61 -6.83 13.13
CA MET A 205 -14.51 -5.69 12.94
C MET A 205 -14.58 -5.21 11.49
N THR A 206 -13.71 -5.71 10.62
CA THR A 206 -13.54 -5.19 9.27
C THR A 206 -13.36 -6.30 8.25
N LEU A 207 -13.68 -5.98 6.99
CA LEU A 207 -13.40 -6.79 5.83
C LEU A 207 -12.82 -5.92 4.73
N THR A 208 -11.59 -6.21 4.29
CA THR A 208 -10.87 -5.44 3.28
C THR A 208 -10.90 -6.12 1.92
N PHE A 209 -11.26 -5.37 0.89
CA PHE A 209 -11.19 -5.80 -0.51
C PHE A 209 -10.11 -5.01 -1.25
N CYS A 210 -9.36 -5.70 -2.12
CA CYS A 210 -8.38 -5.10 -3.02
C CYS A 210 -8.90 -5.07 -4.45
N LEU A 211 -9.06 -3.87 -5.03
CA LEU A 211 -9.64 -3.70 -6.36
C LEU A 211 -8.60 -3.87 -7.46
N GLY A 212 -7.38 -3.94 -7.34
CA GLY A 212 -6.36 -4.16 -8.38
C GLY A 212 -6.54 -3.38 -9.69
N PHE A 213 -5.62 -3.56 -10.63
CA PHE A 213 -5.61 -2.89 -11.94
C PHE A 213 -6.28 -3.70 -13.07
N ALA A 214 -6.53 -4.98 -12.85
CA ALA A 214 -7.31 -5.78 -13.81
C ALA A 214 -8.77 -5.31 -13.84
N LYS A 215 -9.39 -5.36 -15.03
CA LYS A 215 -10.82 -5.03 -15.18
C LYS A 215 -11.64 -6.07 -14.42
N GLN A 216 -12.25 -5.65 -13.34
CA GLN A 216 -13.19 -6.48 -12.59
C GLN A 216 -14.58 -6.36 -13.21
N LYS A 217 -15.18 -7.48 -13.55
CA LYS A 217 -16.56 -7.50 -14.02
C LYS A 217 -17.48 -7.30 -12.84
N ASP A 218 -18.16 -6.14 -12.80
CA ASP A 218 -19.35 -5.90 -11.98
C ASP A 218 -19.19 -6.02 -10.45
N PHE A 219 -17.99 -5.69 -9.91
CA PHE A 219 -17.75 -5.70 -8.47
C PHE A 219 -18.85 -4.96 -7.68
N LEU A 220 -19.21 -3.75 -8.12
CA LEU A 220 -20.16 -2.90 -7.39
C LEU A 220 -21.53 -3.57 -7.22
N ASN A 221 -22.12 -4.08 -8.32
CA ASN A 221 -23.45 -4.67 -8.29
C ASN A 221 -23.46 -6.01 -7.54
N LEU A 222 -22.41 -6.82 -7.72
CA LEU A 222 -22.24 -8.06 -6.99
C LEU A 222 -22.11 -7.80 -5.49
N PHE A 223 -21.24 -6.88 -5.10
CA PHE A 223 -21.03 -6.51 -3.71
C PHE A 223 -22.33 -6.01 -3.07
N GLU A 224 -23.05 -5.09 -3.73
CA GLU A 224 -24.30 -4.52 -3.23
C GLU A 224 -25.37 -5.61 -3.03
N LYS A 225 -25.53 -6.49 -4.01
CA LYS A 225 -26.46 -7.62 -3.94
C LYS A 225 -26.15 -8.54 -2.75
N LEU A 226 -24.87 -8.87 -2.59
CA LEU A 226 -24.42 -9.77 -1.54
C LEU A 226 -24.51 -9.11 -0.16
N TRP A 227 -24.16 -7.82 -0.06
CA TRP A 227 -24.29 -7.08 1.20
C TRP A 227 -25.73 -7.05 1.70
N LYS A 228 -26.70 -6.75 0.82
CA LYS A 228 -28.12 -6.80 1.18
C LYS A 228 -28.55 -8.20 1.63
N LYS A 229 -28.07 -9.25 0.97
CA LYS A 229 -28.38 -10.63 1.35
C LYS A 229 -27.74 -11.00 2.69
N LEU A 230 -26.54 -10.53 2.97
CA LEU A 230 -25.84 -10.76 4.24
C LEU A 230 -26.59 -10.14 5.44
N LEU A 231 -27.20 -8.96 5.24
CA LEU A 231 -27.98 -8.28 6.28
C LEU A 231 -29.32 -8.92 6.58
N LEU A 232 -29.82 -9.82 5.72
CA LEU A 232 -31.11 -10.52 5.87
C LEU A 232 -30.95 -11.90 6.50
N ASN A 233 -29.71 -12.39 6.66
CA ASN A 233 -29.38 -13.67 7.29
C ASN A 233 -29.05 -13.49 8.76
#